data_2ed18c9ffb7b2f67b3df659a7e3d310c
#
_entry.id   2ed18c9ffb7b2f67b3df659a7e3d310c
#
_cell.length_a   1.000
_cell.length_b   1.000
_cell.length_c   1.000
_cell.angle_alpha   90.00
_cell.angle_beta   90.00
_cell.angle_gamma   90.00
#
_symmetry.space_group_name_H-M   'P 1'
#
loop_
_entity.id
_entity.type
_entity.pdbx_description
1 polymer ?
#
loop_
_entity_poly.entity_id
_entity_poly.type
_entity_poly.pdbx_seq_one_letter_code
_entity_poly.pdbx_strand_id
1 'polypeptide(L)'
;MRAIDAFVNVNMGSAERPDYLVRVAEDYFKRSEQIFKDIGLDEMLEIMDRSGVEKSILSLRAETPSEQVLSFCKARPDRFVLAAYVDPRRGMHAVRALERVRREYPVVLARIVPFMIDLPPTAPCCYPIYAKCIELDLPISVNTGIPGPPAPGKWQDPMYLDEICLFFPELKLIMAHGADPWWQLAIRLMLKYKNLYLMTSAYAPRYFPAELIHFMNTRGQDKIMFASDHPVLSMERCVKEAAELDLRDGVLDKFLYTNAERVLFPKSR
;
A
#
# COMPACT_ATOMS: atom_id res chain seq x y z
N MET A 1 10.08 3.24 -19.45
CA MET A 1 9.81 2.35 -18.27
C MET A 1 8.42 2.67 -17.81
N ARG A 2 7.60 1.69 -17.45
CA ARG A 2 6.22 1.89 -16.96
C ARG A 2 6.10 1.39 -15.54
N ALA A 3 5.27 2.07 -14.73
CA ALA A 3 5.04 1.66 -13.35
C ALA A 3 3.57 1.85 -12.92
N ILE A 4 3.16 1.09 -11.91
CA ILE A 4 1.94 1.31 -11.11
C ILE A 4 2.40 1.62 -9.69
N ASP A 5 2.06 2.79 -9.17
CA ASP A 5 2.36 3.14 -7.78
C ASP A 5 1.18 2.72 -6.88
N ALA A 6 1.41 1.69 -6.06
CA ALA A 6 0.35 1.06 -5.27
C ALA A 6 0.00 1.81 -3.97
N PHE A 7 0.66 2.95 -3.69
CA PHE A 7 0.40 3.73 -2.47
C PHE A 7 0.72 5.21 -2.67
N VAL A 8 -0.32 6.03 -2.83
CA VAL A 8 -0.19 7.47 -3.06
C VAL A 8 -1.22 8.25 -2.25
N ASN A 9 -0.82 9.41 -1.73
CA ASN A 9 -1.67 10.36 -1.02
C ASN A 9 -1.63 11.71 -1.73
N VAL A 10 -2.77 12.35 -1.94
CA VAL A 10 -2.87 13.66 -2.63
C VAL A 10 -3.46 14.76 -1.75
N ASN A 11 -3.98 14.44 -0.57
CA ASN A 11 -4.70 15.35 0.33
C ASN A 11 -4.10 15.43 1.74
N MET A 12 -2.78 15.33 1.85
CA MET A 12 -2.08 15.39 3.15
C MET A 12 -2.10 16.79 3.78
N GLY A 13 -2.31 17.84 2.98
CA GLY A 13 -2.41 19.23 3.45
C GLY A 13 -3.67 19.50 4.26
N SER A 14 -4.80 18.96 3.82
CA SER A 14 -6.11 19.08 4.46
C SER A 14 -6.42 17.96 5.47
N ALA A 15 -5.56 16.93 5.56
CA ALA A 15 -5.72 15.85 6.52
C ALA A 15 -5.41 16.30 7.96
N GLU A 16 -5.99 15.60 8.94
CA GLU A 16 -5.56 15.76 10.34
C GLU A 16 -4.06 15.49 10.46
N ARG A 17 -3.39 16.36 11.24
CA ARG A 17 -1.95 16.28 11.49
C ARG A 17 -1.68 15.91 12.93
N PRO A 18 -1.79 14.65 13.32
CA PRO A 18 -1.43 14.24 14.67
C PRO A 18 0.06 14.46 14.91
N ASP A 19 0.47 14.79 16.13
CA ASP A 19 1.84 15.16 16.50
C ASP A 19 2.89 14.15 16.03
N TYR A 20 2.57 12.85 16.06
CA TYR A 20 3.49 11.81 15.60
C TYR A 20 3.79 11.92 14.10
N LEU A 21 2.81 12.34 13.29
CA LEU A 21 2.99 12.50 11.85
C LEU A 21 3.80 13.77 11.53
N VAL A 22 3.54 14.86 12.26
CA VAL A 22 4.33 16.11 12.17
C VAL A 22 5.79 15.80 12.48
N ARG A 23 6.05 15.12 13.58
CA ARG A 23 7.40 14.75 14.00
C ARG A 23 8.12 13.89 12.95
N VAL A 24 7.45 12.94 12.35
CA VAL A 24 8.05 12.12 11.29
C VAL A 24 8.40 12.96 10.06
N ALA A 25 7.54 13.89 9.66
CA ALA A 25 7.78 14.76 8.52
C ALA A 25 8.94 15.72 8.74
N GLU A 26 9.08 16.27 9.96
CA GLU A 26 10.09 17.26 10.34
C GLU A 26 11.44 16.61 10.69
N ASP A 27 11.43 15.62 11.59
CA ASP A 27 12.66 15.06 12.16
C ASP A 27 13.25 13.95 11.28
N TYR A 28 12.39 13.07 10.73
CA TYR A 28 12.84 11.89 10.02
C TYR A 28 13.03 12.16 8.52
N PHE A 29 11.98 12.64 7.82
CA PHE A 29 12.07 12.91 6.38
C PHE A 29 12.60 14.31 6.06
N LYS A 30 12.51 15.28 6.99
CA LYS A 30 12.91 16.69 6.81
C LYS A 30 12.28 17.35 5.59
N ARG A 31 10.99 17.06 5.37
CA ARG A 31 10.22 17.46 4.18
C ARG A 31 8.76 17.82 4.53
N SER A 32 8.54 18.46 5.68
CA SER A 32 7.18 18.72 6.17
C SER A 32 6.36 19.56 5.18
N GLU A 33 6.93 20.56 4.53
CA GLU A 33 6.26 21.40 3.54
C GLU A 33 5.77 20.60 2.32
N GLN A 34 6.58 19.63 1.86
CA GLN A 34 6.22 18.77 0.73
C GLN A 34 5.21 17.69 1.12
N ILE A 35 5.33 17.14 2.33
CA ILE A 35 4.45 16.07 2.83
C ILE A 35 3.06 16.63 3.14
N PHE A 36 2.98 17.77 3.83
CA PHE A 36 1.71 18.38 4.23
C PHE A 36 1.19 19.38 3.18
N LYS A 37 1.17 18.97 1.93
CA LYS A 37 0.61 19.72 0.81
C LYS A 37 -0.53 18.94 0.18
N ASP A 38 -1.61 19.63 -0.19
CA ASP A 38 -2.59 19.08 -1.10
C ASP A 38 -2.08 19.23 -2.54
N ILE A 39 -2.09 18.13 -3.28
CA ILE A 39 -1.58 18.07 -4.64
C ILE A 39 -2.76 18.19 -5.59
N GLY A 40 -2.68 19.09 -6.56
CA GLY A 40 -3.69 19.25 -7.60
C GLY A 40 -3.62 18.16 -8.67
N LEU A 41 -4.70 17.99 -9.44
CA LEU A 41 -4.77 16.95 -10.48
C LEU A 41 -3.67 17.11 -11.53
N ASP A 42 -3.48 18.32 -12.07
CA ASP A 42 -2.49 18.57 -13.12
C ASP A 42 -1.06 18.34 -12.59
N GLU A 43 -0.76 18.84 -11.39
CA GLU A 43 0.52 18.61 -10.72
C GLU A 43 0.79 17.11 -10.54
N MET A 44 -0.23 16.34 -10.12
CA MET A 44 -0.07 14.88 -9.93
C MET A 44 0.17 14.17 -11.25
N LEU A 45 -0.53 14.55 -12.31
CA LEU A 45 -0.31 14.01 -13.66
C LEU A 45 1.10 14.30 -14.17
N GLU A 46 1.61 15.52 -13.98
CA GLU A 46 2.99 15.88 -14.34
C GLU A 46 4.02 15.05 -13.57
N ILE A 47 3.80 14.83 -12.26
CA ILE A 47 4.68 13.98 -11.44
C ILE A 47 4.67 12.55 -11.97
N MET A 48 3.51 11.98 -12.26
CA MET A 48 3.36 10.63 -12.80
C MET A 48 4.04 10.49 -14.16
N ASP A 49 3.83 11.44 -15.06
CA ASP A 49 4.38 11.39 -16.42
C ASP A 49 5.91 11.47 -16.41
N ARG A 50 6.49 12.37 -15.60
CA ARG A 50 7.96 12.44 -15.41
C ARG A 50 8.54 11.18 -14.80
N SER A 51 7.79 10.52 -13.93
CA SER A 51 8.21 9.29 -13.24
C SER A 51 7.97 8.02 -14.06
N GLY A 52 7.24 8.10 -15.20
CA GLY A 52 6.82 6.93 -15.96
C GLY A 52 5.76 6.07 -15.24
N VAL A 53 4.99 6.68 -14.32
CA VAL A 53 3.91 6.01 -13.60
C VAL A 53 2.61 6.12 -14.39
N GLU A 54 2.11 5.02 -14.88
CA GLU A 54 0.87 4.98 -15.67
C GLU A 54 -0.38 5.06 -14.79
N LYS A 55 -0.36 4.40 -13.61
CA LYS A 55 -1.47 4.37 -12.67
C LYS A 55 -1.00 4.61 -11.24
N SER A 56 -1.80 5.35 -10.47
CA SER A 56 -1.61 5.56 -9.04
C SER A 56 -2.83 5.10 -8.25
N ILE A 57 -2.58 4.40 -7.13
CA ILE A 57 -3.63 3.96 -6.20
C ILE A 57 -3.71 4.97 -5.07
N LEU A 58 -4.75 5.80 -5.08
CA LEU A 58 -4.95 6.87 -4.12
C LEU A 58 -5.61 6.37 -2.84
N SER A 59 -5.13 6.84 -1.69
CA SER A 59 -5.71 6.51 -0.39
C SER A 59 -7.03 7.24 -0.15
N LEU A 60 -8.04 6.52 0.33
CA LEU A 60 -9.39 7.01 0.63
C LEU A 60 -9.88 6.42 1.94
N ARG A 61 -10.57 7.19 2.79
CA ARG A 61 -11.30 6.63 3.94
C ARG A 61 -12.65 6.09 3.49
N ALA A 62 -12.95 4.82 3.78
CA ALA A 62 -14.21 4.19 3.34
C ALA A 62 -15.45 4.83 3.96
N GLU A 63 -15.36 5.23 5.24
CA GLU A 63 -16.48 5.85 5.97
C GLU A 63 -16.74 7.29 5.54
N THR A 64 -15.69 8.05 5.25
CA THR A 64 -15.73 9.48 4.91
C THR A 64 -14.87 9.76 3.67
N PRO A 65 -15.33 9.36 2.47
CA PRO A 65 -14.59 9.57 1.24
C PRO A 65 -14.30 11.06 0.98
N SER A 66 -13.06 11.38 0.63
CA SER A 66 -12.67 12.76 0.26
C SER A 66 -13.11 13.07 -1.16
N GLU A 67 -13.88 14.14 -1.34
CA GLU A 67 -14.30 14.63 -2.67
C GLU A 67 -13.10 14.98 -3.55
N GLN A 68 -12.03 15.53 -2.99
CA GLN A 68 -10.80 15.82 -3.72
C GLN A 68 -10.23 14.54 -4.33
N VAL A 69 -10.07 13.47 -3.53
CA VAL A 69 -9.55 12.18 -4.02
C VAL A 69 -10.48 11.57 -5.08
N LEU A 70 -11.79 11.63 -4.86
CA LEU A 70 -12.78 11.13 -5.82
C LEU A 70 -12.74 11.89 -7.14
N SER A 71 -12.49 13.21 -7.12
CA SER A 71 -12.39 14.03 -8.33
C SER A 71 -11.30 13.58 -9.28
N PHE A 72 -10.17 13.07 -8.77
CA PHE A 72 -9.08 12.50 -9.58
C PHE A 72 -9.54 11.28 -10.39
N CYS A 73 -10.21 10.34 -9.72
CA CYS A 73 -10.73 9.14 -10.39
C CYS A 73 -11.82 9.48 -11.41
N LYS A 74 -12.65 10.49 -11.13
CA LYS A 74 -13.69 10.95 -12.05
C LYS A 74 -13.09 11.62 -13.29
N ALA A 75 -12.06 12.45 -13.10
CA ALA A 75 -11.41 13.19 -14.20
C ALA A 75 -10.53 12.28 -15.06
N ARG A 76 -9.81 11.34 -14.45
CA ARG A 76 -8.85 10.46 -15.14
C ARG A 76 -8.95 9.02 -14.63
N PRO A 77 -10.03 8.30 -14.98
CA PRO A 77 -10.25 6.91 -14.55
C PRO A 77 -9.23 5.93 -15.14
N ASP A 78 -8.54 6.33 -16.20
CA ASP A 78 -7.42 5.61 -16.81
C ASP A 78 -6.14 5.67 -15.95
N ARG A 79 -5.98 6.70 -15.11
CA ARG A 79 -4.76 6.98 -14.34
C ARG A 79 -4.93 6.70 -12.82
N PHE A 80 -6.12 6.84 -12.28
CA PHE A 80 -6.36 6.79 -10.84
C PHE A 80 -7.41 5.76 -10.44
N VAL A 81 -7.07 4.98 -9.42
CA VAL A 81 -7.95 4.07 -8.71
C VAL A 81 -7.73 4.21 -7.20
N LEU A 82 -8.48 3.50 -6.37
CA LEU A 82 -8.55 3.78 -4.95
C LEU A 82 -8.14 2.58 -4.09
N ALA A 83 -7.46 2.90 -2.96
CA ALA A 83 -7.31 2.02 -1.81
C ALA A 83 -8.17 2.55 -0.66
N ALA A 84 -9.13 1.75 -0.19
CA ALA A 84 -10.05 2.13 0.85
C ALA A 84 -9.50 1.74 2.25
N TYR A 85 -9.09 2.76 3.04
CA TYR A 85 -8.79 2.55 4.45
C TYR A 85 -10.08 2.25 5.22
N VAL A 86 -10.02 1.21 6.06
CA VAL A 86 -11.15 0.71 6.86
C VAL A 86 -10.73 0.65 8.32
N ASP A 87 -11.56 1.16 9.24
CA ASP A 87 -11.38 0.99 10.68
C ASP A 87 -12.21 -0.18 11.20
N PRO A 88 -11.62 -1.35 11.47
CA PRO A 88 -12.36 -2.55 11.90
C PRO A 88 -13.12 -2.37 13.22
N ARG A 89 -12.70 -1.44 14.08
CA ARG A 89 -13.36 -1.14 15.37
C ARG A 89 -14.79 -0.65 15.19
N ARG A 90 -15.13 -0.17 14.02
CA ARG A 90 -16.48 0.27 13.66
C ARG A 90 -17.44 -0.88 13.29
N GLY A 91 -16.96 -2.14 13.34
CA GLY A 91 -17.76 -3.32 13.11
C GLY A 91 -18.51 -3.30 11.78
N MET A 92 -19.82 -3.56 11.81
CA MET A 92 -20.64 -3.60 10.58
C MET A 92 -20.75 -2.27 9.83
N HIS A 93 -20.47 -1.12 10.46
CA HIS A 93 -20.39 0.14 9.75
C HIS A 93 -19.21 0.15 8.79
N ALA A 94 -18.05 -0.35 9.23
CA ALA A 94 -16.86 -0.47 8.38
C ALA A 94 -17.09 -1.44 7.21
N VAL A 95 -17.71 -2.61 7.47
CA VAL A 95 -18.05 -3.61 6.44
C VAL A 95 -18.96 -3.01 5.36
N ARG A 96 -20.04 -2.32 5.79
CA ARG A 96 -20.99 -1.67 4.86
C ARG A 96 -20.35 -0.50 4.11
N ALA A 97 -19.46 0.27 4.77
CA ALA A 97 -18.73 1.35 4.12
C ALA A 97 -17.81 0.81 3.02
N LEU A 98 -17.05 -0.26 3.29
CA LEU A 98 -16.20 -0.92 2.30
C LEU A 98 -17.01 -1.42 1.10
N GLU A 99 -18.12 -2.12 1.35
CA GLU A 99 -19.01 -2.62 0.29
C GLU A 99 -19.57 -1.47 -0.56
N ARG A 100 -20.02 -0.38 0.08
CA ARG A 100 -20.53 0.80 -0.60
C ARG A 100 -19.47 1.43 -1.50
N VAL A 101 -18.28 1.75 -0.96
CA VAL A 101 -17.25 2.43 -1.77
C VAL A 101 -16.72 1.52 -2.89
N ARG A 102 -16.67 0.21 -2.69
CA ARG A 102 -16.31 -0.77 -3.73
C ARG A 102 -17.33 -0.81 -4.87
N ARG A 103 -18.62 -0.63 -4.57
CA ARG A 103 -19.70 -0.60 -5.56
C ARG A 103 -19.74 0.74 -6.32
N GLU A 104 -19.47 1.85 -5.62
CA GLU A 104 -19.68 3.20 -6.16
C GLU A 104 -18.44 3.80 -6.83
N TYR A 105 -17.25 3.31 -6.48
CA TYR A 105 -15.99 3.89 -6.91
C TYR A 105 -14.98 2.81 -7.34
N PRO A 106 -13.94 3.16 -8.13
CA PRO A 106 -12.93 2.21 -8.60
C PRO A 106 -11.95 1.78 -7.49
N VAL A 107 -12.47 1.21 -6.41
CA VAL A 107 -11.65 0.68 -5.30
C VAL A 107 -11.08 -0.67 -5.69
N VAL A 108 -9.76 -0.79 -5.72
CA VAL A 108 -9.00 -2.00 -6.09
C VAL A 108 -8.27 -2.65 -4.91
N LEU A 109 -8.26 -1.98 -3.75
CA LEU A 109 -7.54 -2.42 -2.56
C LEU A 109 -8.28 -1.95 -1.29
N ALA A 110 -8.45 -2.81 -0.30
CA ALA A 110 -8.77 -2.42 1.06
C ALA A 110 -7.49 -2.19 1.87
N ARG A 111 -7.54 -1.44 2.98
CA ARG A 111 -6.37 -1.16 3.80
C ARG A 111 -6.70 -1.09 5.29
N ILE A 112 -5.89 -1.76 6.12
CA ILE A 112 -5.88 -1.62 7.57
C ILE A 112 -4.47 -1.16 8.01
N VAL A 113 -4.42 -0.20 8.94
CA VAL A 113 -3.17 0.32 9.50
C VAL A 113 -3.14 0.04 11.01
N PRO A 114 -2.49 -1.03 11.45
CA PRO A 114 -2.55 -1.52 12.83
C PRO A 114 -2.14 -0.48 13.90
N PHE A 115 -1.08 0.29 13.67
CA PHE A 115 -0.65 1.30 14.65
C PHE A 115 -1.66 2.43 14.84
N MET A 116 -2.46 2.78 13.81
CA MET A 116 -3.49 3.83 13.90
C MET A 116 -4.73 3.39 14.69
N ILE A 117 -4.98 2.10 14.74
CA ILE A 117 -6.14 1.53 15.45
C ILE A 117 -5.75 0.88 16.78
N ASP A 118 -4.44 0.78 17.08
CA ASP A 118 -3.85 0.10 18.23
C ASP A 118 -4.38 -1.33 18.46
N LEU A 119 -4.50 -2.09 17.36
CA LEU A 119 -4.96 -3.47 17.38
C LEU A 119 -4.11 -4.36 16.47
N PRO A 120 -3.89 -5.65 16.87
CA PRO A 120 -3.25 -6.61 15.96
C PRO A 120 -4.16 -6.92 14.77
N PRO A 121 -3.59 -7.27 13.62
CA PRO A 121 -4.37 -7.74 12.46
C PRO A 121 -5.25 -8.97 12.76
N THR A 122 -4.90 -9.75 13.79
CA THR A 122 -5.67 -10.92 14.27
C THR A 122 -6.81 -10.56 15.25
N ALA A 123 -7.05 -9.27 15.51
CA ALA A 123 -8.17 -8.88 16.37
C ALA A 123 -9.51 -9.34 15.75
N PRO A 124 -10.45 -9.90 16.55
CA PRO A 124 -11.71 -10.45 16.04
C PRO A 124 -12.51 -9.48 15.17
N CYS A 125 -12.42 -8.18 15.42
CA CYS A 125 -13.11 -7.15 14.62
C CYS A 125 -12.54 -7.02 13.19
N CYS A 126 -11.34 -7.50 12.89
CA CYS A 126 -10.76 -7.52 11.55
C CYS A 126 -11.34 -8.64 10.68
N TYR A 127 -11.78 -9.76 11.25
CA TYR A 127 -12.22 -10.94 10.50
C TYR A 127 -13.42 -10.69 9.57
N PRO A 128 -14.46 -9.92 9.97
CA PRO A 128 -15.54 -9.55 9.05
C PRO A 128 -15.06 -8.76 7.81
N ILE A 129 -14.00 -7.95 7.96
CA ILE A 129 -13.40 -7.22 6.84
C ILE A 129 -12.68 -8.19 5.90
N TYR A 130 -11.90 -9.16 6.43
CA TYR A 130 -11.24 -10.18 5.60
C TYR A 130 -12.24 -11.05 4.84
N ALA A 131 -13.30 -11.50 5.50
CA ALA A 131 -14.37 -12.25 4.86
C ALA A 131 -15.05 -11.42 3.74
N LYS A 132 -15.33 -10.14 3.99
CA LYS A 132 -15.90 -9.24 2.97
C LYS A 132 -14.93 -9.01 1.81
N CYS A 133 -13.64 -8.89 2.06
CA CYS A 133 -12.62 -8.76 1.00
C CYS A 133 -12.59 -10.00 0.09
N ILE A 134 -12.71 -11.21 0.66
CA ILE A 134 -12.81 -12.45 -0.13
C ILE A 134 -14.08 -12.45 -0.99
N GLU A 135 -15.24 -12.13 -0.40
CA GLU A 135 -16.53 -12.05 -1.09
C GLU A 135 -16.50 -11.08 -2.27
N LEU A 136 -15.81 -9.94 -2.12
CA LEU A 136 -15.68 -8.91 -3.15
C LEU A 136 -14.52 -9.15 -4.14
N ASP A 137 -13.78 -10.25 -4.01
CA ASP A 137 -12.48 -10.49 -4.71
C ASP A 137 -11.53 -9.27 -4.60
N LEU A 138 -11.53 -8.61 -3.45
CA LEU A 138 -10.79 -7.39 -3.18
C LEU A 138 -9.54 -7.71 -2.34
N PRO A 139 -8.32 -7.46 -2.84
CA PRO A 139 -7.12 -7.55 -2.03
C PRO A 139 -7.17 -6.59 -0.83
N ILE A 140 -6.49 -6.97 0.25
CA ILE A 140 -6.33 -6.10 1.42
C ILE A 140 -4.86 -5.93 1.78
N SER A 141 -4.46 -4.70 2.08
CA SER A 141 -3.14 -4.41 2.65
C SER A 141 -3.20 -4.17 4.15
N VAL A 142 -2.16 -4.65 4.83
CA VAL A 142 -1.92 -4.44 6.25
C VAL A 142 -0.50 -3.89 6.39
N ASN A 143 -0.32 -2.77 7.11
CA ASN A 143 1.01 -2.23 7.35
C ASN A 143 1.82 -3.20 8.21
N THR A 144 3.08 -3.42 7.81
CA THR A 144 4.07 -4.25 8.50
C THR A 144 5.37 -3.48 8.67
N GLY A 145 6.26 -3.97 9.54
CA GLY A 145 7.48 -3.28 9.89
C GLY A 145 7.29 -2.27 11.03
N ILE A 146 8.39 -1.81 11.62
CA ILE A 146 8.34 -0.77 12.64
C ILE A 146 7.95 0.56 11.98
N PRO A 147 6.87 1.24 12.43
CA PRO A 147 6.44 2.48 11.81
C PRO A 147 7.47 3.59 12.00
N GLY A 148 7.67 4.44 10.99
CA GLY A 148 8.48 5.65 11.12
C GLY A 148 7.95 6.63 12.18
N PRO A 149 6.63 6.86 12.28
CA PRO A 149 6.05 7.63 13.38
C PRO A 149 6.33 6.98 14.75
N PRO A 150 6.51 7.78 15.83
CA PRO A 150 6.64 7.28 17.20
C PRO A 150 5.31 6.73 17.74
N ALA A 151 4.90 5.60 17.19
CA ALA A 151 3.67 4.88 17.48
C ALA A 151 3.96 3.40 17.79
N PRO A 152 3.07 2.66 18.47
CA PRO A 152 3.31 1.27 18.83
C PRO A 152 3.54 0.38 17.59
N GLY A 153 4.77 -0.12 17.41
CA GLY A 153 5.15 -1.00 16.29
C GLY A 153 4.77 -2.47 16.48
N LYS A 154 4.44 -2.89 17.70
CA LYS A 154 4.19 -4.29 18.06
C LYS A 154 3.12 -4.98 17.19
N TRP A 155 2.10 -4.24 16.74
CA TRP A 155 1.00 -4.78 15.94
C TRP A 155 1.34 -4.92 14.44
N GLN A 156 2.52 -4.48 14.03
CA GLN A 156 3.00 -4.56 12.65
C GLN A 156 4.07 -5.65 12.44
N ASP A 157 4.26 -6.54 13.42
CA ASP A 157 5.05 -7.75 13.23
C ASP A 157 4.38 -8.63 12.16
N PRO A 158 5.08 -8.99 11.06
CA PRO A 158 4.53 -9.84 10.02
C PRO A 158 4.04 -11.20 10.53
N MET A 159 4.50 -11.67 11.68
CA MET A 159 4.07 -12.95 12.25
C MET A 159 2.57 -13.02 12.53
N TYR A 160 1.89 -11.91 12.79
CA TYR A 160 0.43 -11.88 12.89
C TYR A 160 -0.27 -12.34 11.60
N LEU A 161 0.37 -12.18 10.45
CA LEU A 161 -0.21 -12.56 9.17
C LEU A 161 -0.18 -14.06 8.91
N ASP A 162 0.63 -14.82 9.67
CA ASP A 162 0.68 -16.29 9.59
C ASP A 162 -0.70 -16.90 9.89
N GLU A 163 -1.32 -16.47 10.98
CA GLU A 163 -2.65 -16.92 11.38
C GLU A 163 -3.72 -16.49 10.35
N ILE A 164 -3.65 -15.25 9.86
CA ILE A 164 -4.63 -14.74 8.90
C ILE A 164 -4.55 -15.51 7.59
N CYS A 165 -3.36 -15.73 7.05
CA CYS A 165 -3.17 -16.49 5.81
C CYS A 165 -3.60 -17.95 5.94
N LEU A 166 -3.45 -18.54 7.14
CA LEU A 166 -3.90 -19.89 7.42
C LEU A 166 -5.43 -19.98 7.50
N PHE A 167 -6.05 -18.99 8.16
CA PHE A 167 -7.49 -18.97 8.41
C PHE A 167 -8.31 -18.52 7.19
N PHE A 168 -7.71 -17.63 6.37
CA PHE A 168 -8.31 -17.06 5.15
C PHE A 168 -7.42 -17.37 3.92
N PRO A 169 -7.31 -18.62 3.47
CA PRO A 169 -6.38 -19.01 2.41
C PRO A 169 -6.69 -18.39 1.03
N GLU A 170 -7.91 -17.91 0.82
CA GLU A 170 -8.33 -17.24 -0.42
C GLU A 170 -8.01 -15.75 -0.42
N LEU A 171 -7.76 -15.14 0.75
CA LEU A 171 -7.49 -13.73 0.90
C LEU A 171 -6.20 -13.32 0.19
N LYS A 172 -6.28 -12.37 -0.73
CA LYS A 172 -5.09 -11.70 -1.28
C LYS A 172 -4.61 -10.68 -0.27
N LEU A 173 -3.60 -11.03 0.51
CA LEU A 173 -3.07 -10.21 1.59
C LEU A 173 -1.75 -9.56 1.18
N ILE A 174 -1.58 -8.26 1.44
CA ILE A 174 -0.42 -7.49 1.03
C ILE A 174 0.20 -6.81 2.26
N MET A 175 1.46 -7.10 2.53
CA MET A 175 2.25 -6.36 3.51
C MET A 175 2.57 -4.98 2.93
N ALA A 176 2.20 -3.90 3.61
CA ALA A 176 2.50 -2.54 3.19
C ALA A 176 3.62 -1.94 4.06
N HIS A 177 4.41 -1.04 3.50
CA HIS A 177 5.56 -0.37 4.10
C HIS A 177 6.76 -1.29 4.37
N GLY A 178 6.93 -2.33 3.51
CA GLY A 178 8.03 -3.28 3.69
C GLY A 178 7.84 -4.16 4.93
N ALA A 179 8.93 -4.47 5.62
CA ALA A 179 8.87 -5.32 6.82
C ALA A 179 10.07 -5.09 7.75
N ASP A 180 10.68 -3.91 7.72
CA ASP A 180 11.86 -3.61 8.56
C ASP A 180 11.53 -3.69 10.06
N PRO A 181 12.30 -4.41 10.91
CA PRO A 181 13.51 -5.19 10.61
C PRO A 181 13.24 -6.67 10.23
N TRP A 182 11.97 -7.08 10.08
CA TRP A 182 11.56 -8.49 9.89
C TRP A 182 11.53 -8.93 8.42
N TRP A 183 12.42 -8.44 7.56
CA TRP A 183 12.46 -8.79 6.13
C TRP A 183 12.56 -10.28 5.88
N GLN A 184 13.43 -11.00 6.62
CA GLN A 184 13.59 -12.45 6.48
C GLN A 184 12.32 -13.19 6.86
N LEU A 185 11.62 -12.75 7.92
CA LEU A 185 10.33 -13.32 8.32
C LEU A 185 9.28 -13.11 7.25
N ALA A 186 9.14 -11.88 6.72
CA ALA A 186 8.22 -11.56 5.64
C ALA A 186 8.47 -12.42 4.39
N ILE A 187 9.74 -12.60 4.00
CA ILE A 187 10.13 -13.50 2.91
C ILE A 187 9.70 -14.95 3.18
N ARG A 188 9.94 -15.45 4.40
CA ARG A 188 9.52 -16.81 4.78
C ARG A 188 8.02 -17.01 4.72
N LEU A 189 7.24 -16.01 5.15
CA LEU A 189 5.78 -16.04 5.06
C LEU A 189 5.30 -16.01 3.61
N MET A 190 5.89 -15.17 2.74
CA MET A 190 5.57 -15.13 1.31
C MET A 190 5.92 -16.44 0.57
N LEU A 191 6.94 -17.18 1.05
CA LEU A 191 7.25 -18.52 0.54
C LEU A 191 6.23 -19.57 1.02
N LYS A 192 5.71 -19.40 2.25
CA LYS A 192 4.72 -20.30 2.85
C LYS A 192 3.32 -20.10 2.23
N TYR A 193 2.94 -18.86 1.97
CA TYR A 193 1.59 -18.51 1.52
C TYR A 193 1.57 -17.92 0.10
N LYS A 194 0.88 -18.61 -0.81
CA LYS A 194 0.85 -18.18 -2.21
C LYS A 194 0.14 -16.85 -2.43
N ASN A 195 -0.85 -16.50 -1.59
CA ASN A 195 -1.65 -15.28 -1.70
C ASN A 195 -1.16 -14.14 -0.79
N LEU A 196 0.05 -14.25 -0.22
CA LEU A 196 0.71 -13.18 0.52
C LEU A 196 1.72 -12.47 -0.38
N TYR A 197 1.64 -11.14 -0.40
CA TYR A 197 2.45 -10.22 -1.21
C TYR A 197 3.06 -9.14 -0.32
N LEU A 198 3.91 -8.30 -0.91
CA LEU A 198 4.49 -7.12 -0.25
C LEU A 198 4.53 -5.94 -1.20
N MET A 199 4.20 -4.73 -0.72
CA MET A 199 4.45 -3.46 -1.39
C MET A 199 5.47 -2.63 -0.59
N THR A 200 6.32 -1.90 -1.32
CA THR A 200 7.50 -1.24 -0.77
C THR A 200 7.26 0.21 -0.31
N SER A 201 5.99 0.61 -0.14
CA SER A 201 5.64 1.98 0.27
C SER A 201 6.45 2.45 1.48
N ALA A 202 6.78 3.74 1.52
CA ALA A 202 7.61 4.39 2.53
C ALA A 202 9.06 3.88 2.64
N TYR A 203 9.49 2.96 1.77
CA TYR A 203 10.83 2.40 1.76
C TYR A 203 11.53 2.69 0.42
N ALA A 204 12.56 3.55 0.45
CA ALA A 204 13.26 3.90 -0.78
C ALA A 204 14.10 2.70 -1.29
N PRO A 205 14.07 2.38 -2.62
CA PRO A 205 14.70 1.18 -3.17
C PRO A 205 16.18 1.02 -2.84
N ARG A 206 16.95 2.10 -2.72
CA ARG A 206 18.37 2.04 -2.33
C ARG A 206 18.61 1.41 -0.95
N TYR A 207 17.60 1.33 -0.10
CA TYR A 207 17.70 0.76 1.25
C TYR A 207 17.10 -0.66 1.33
N PHE A 208 16.75 -1.26 0.20
CA PHE A 208 16.28 -2.64 0.20
C PHE A 208 17.40 -3.57 0.66
N PRO A 209 17.17 -4.45 1.61
CA PRO A 209 18.18 -5.37 2.08
C PRO A 209 18.52 -6.42 1.01
N ALA A 210 19.74 -6.93 1.03
CA ALA A 210 20.24 -7.88 0.04
C ALA A 210 19.38 -9.15 -0.08
N GLU A 211 18.79 -9.62 1.02
CA GLU A 211 17.88 -10.76 1.02
C GLU A 211 16.58 -10.48 0.26
N LEU A 212 16.07 -9.24 0.28
CA LEU A 212 14.89 -8.87 -0.52
C LEU A 212 15.24 -8.89 -2.02
N ILE A 213 16.38 -8.30 -2.41
CA ILE A 213 16.87 -8.32 -3.81
C ILE A 213 17.08 -9.77 -4.28
N HIS A 214 17.71 -10.61 -3.45
CA HIS A 214 17.87 -12.03 -3.76
C HIS A 214 16.50 -12.73 -3.93
N PHE A 215 15.56 -12.46 -3.07
CA PHE A 215 14.20 -13.02 -3.15
C PHE A 215 13.49 -12.56 -4.42
N MET A 216 13.54 -11.27 -4.77
CA MET A 216 12.99 -10.72 -6.00
C MET A 216 13.59 -11.39 -7.24
N ASN A 217 14.89 -11.66 -7.23
CA ASN A 217 15.60 -12.32 -8.34
C ASN A 217 15.35 -13.83 -8.45
N THR A 218 14.65 -14.44 -7.48
CA THR A 218 14.46 -15.88 -7.41
C THR A 218 12.98 -16.27 -7.24
N ARG A 219 12.57 -16.64 -6.04
CA ARG A 219 11.23 -17.16 -5.74
C ARG A 219 10.18 -16.06 -5.58
N GLY A 220 10.61 -14.81 -5.36
CA GLY A 220 9.74 -13.67 -5.08
C GLY A 220 9.42 -12.81 -6.28
N GLN A 221 9.77 -13.21 -7.50
CA GLN A 221 9.56 -12.42 -8.72
C GLN A 221 8.13 -11.89 -8.88
N ASP A 222 7.15 -12.68 -8.45
CA ASP A 222 5.73 -12.39 -8.58
C ASP A 222 5.09 -11.91 -7.25
N LYS A 223 5.90 -11.51 -6.26
CA LYS A 223 5.43 -11.22 -4.89
C LYS A 223 5.55 -9.77 -4.46
N ILE A 224 6.48 -9.02 -5.05
CA ILE A 224 6.82 -7.67 -4.60
C ILE A 224 6.24 -6.66 -5.59
N MET A 225 5.56 -5.63 -5.08
CA MET A 225 4.94 -4.55 -5.85
C MET A 225 5.57 -3.21 -5.47
N PHE A 226 5.75 -2.37 -6.46
CA PHE A 226 6.23 -1.01 -6.28
C PHE A 226 5.16 -0.13 -5.61
N ALA A 227 5.60 0.67 -4.66
CA ALA A 227 4.83 1.74 -4.05
C ALA A 227 5.79 2.78 -3.45
N SER A 228 5.53 4.06 -3.69
CA SER A 228 6.38 5.15 -3.17
C SER A 228 5.94 5.67 -1.81
N ASP A 229 4.64 5.65 -1.51
CA ASP A 229 4.02 6.45 -0.44
C ASP A 229 4.15 7.97 -0.70
N HIS A 230 4.09 8.37 -1.99
CA HIS A 230 4.11 9.80 -2.35
C HIS A 230 3.01 10.58 -1.58
N PRO A 231 3.28 11.76 -1.01
CA PRO A 231 4.46 12.60 -1.13
C PRO A 231 5.58 12.35 -0.07
N VAL A 232 5.43 11.36 0.81
CA VAL A 232 6.45 11.02 1.83
C VAL A 232 7.78 10.74 1.17
N LEU A 233 7.81 9.89 0.14
CA LEU A 233 8.95 9.75 -0.78
C LEU A 233 8.59 10.31 -2.16
N SER A 234 9.58 10.85 -2.86
CA SER A 234 9.42 11.28 -4.25
C SER A 234 9.20 10.07 -5.15
N MET A 235 8.09 10.04 -5.90
CA MET A 235 7.78 9.02 -6.89
C MET A 235 8.91 8.87 -7.92
N GLU A 236 9.37 9.98 -8.49
CA GLU A 236 10.46 10.02 -9.47
C GLU A 236 11.75 9.42 -8.92
N ARG A 237 12.13 9.79 -7.69
CA ARG A 237 13.28 9.22 -7.00
C ARG A 237 13.13 7.71 -6.82
N CYS A 238 11.97 7.24 -6.35
CA CYS A 238 11.75 5.82 -6.10
C CYS A 238 11.81 4.99 -7.39
N VAL A 239 11.23 5.46 -8.49
CA VAL A 239 11.32 4.78 -9.80
C VAL A 239 12.76 4.75 -10.30
N LYS A 240 13.51 5.87 -10.18
CA LYS A 240 14.91 5.93 -10.57
C LYS A 240 15.77 4.96 -9.76
N GLU A 241 15.65 4.97 -8.44
CA GLU A 241 16.39 4.05 -7.57
C GLU A 241 16.01 2.58 -7.80
N ALA A 242 14.74 2.30 -8.15
CA ALA A 242 14.31 0.95 -8.54
C ALA A 242 15.01 0.45 -9.80
N ALA A 243 15.25 1.34 -10.77
CA ALA A 243 15.96 1.00 -12.00
C ALA A 243 17.47 0.72 -11.79
N GLU A 244 18.03 1.19 -10.67
CA GLU A 244 19.43 0.99 -10.28
C GLU A 244 19.63 -0.30 -9.45
N LEU A 245 18.56 -1.03 -9.11
CA LEU A 245 18.66 -2.28 -8.37
C LEU A 245 19.28 -3.39 -9.24
N ASP A 246 20.10 -4.23 -8.63
CA ASP A 246 20.68 -5.42 -9.26
C ASP A 246 19.61 -6.52 -9.45
N LEU A 247 18.72 -6.32 -10.43
CA LEU A 247 17.64 -7.23 -10.76
C LEU A 247 17.91 -7.94 -12.09
N ARG A 248 17.56 -9.24 -12.13
CA ARG A 248 17.60 -10.06 -13.35
C ARG A 248 16.61 -9.54 -14.40
N ASP A 249 16.86 -9.91 -15.65
CA ASP A 249 16.00 -9.56 -16.77
C ASP A 249 14.51 -9.87 -16.49
N GLY A 250 13.64 -8.91 -16.76
CA GLY A 250 12.20 -9.01 -16.56
C GLY A 250 11.71 -8.83 -15.12
N VAL A 251 12.59 -8.90 -14.10
CA VAL A 251 12.17 -8.73 -12.68
C VAL A 251 11.80 -7.29 -12.39
N LEU A 252 12.48 -6.32 -12.99
CA LEU A 252 12.15 -4.91 -12.82
C LEU A 252 10.73 -4.59 -13.34
N ASP A 253 10.33 -5.07 -14.51
CA ASP A 253 8.97 -4.89 -15.04
C ASP A 253 7.92 -5.55 -14.12
N LYS A 254 8.22 -6.74 -13.59
CA LYS A 254 7.35 -7.39 -12.62
C LYS A 254 7.17 -6.55 -11.36
N PHE A 255 8.26 -6.03 -10.81
CA PHE A 255 8.25 -5.19 -9.62
C PHE A 255 7.48 -3.88 -9.84
N LEU A 256 7.81 -3.16 -10.91
CA LEU A 256 7.23 -1.85 -11.17
C LEU A 256 5.79 -1.90 -11.68
N TYR A 257 5.40 -2.96 -12.40
CA TYR A 257 4.12 -2.96 -13.11
C TYR A 257 3.34 -4.26 -12.99
N THR A 258 3.87 -5.37 -13.52
CA THR A 258 3.09 -6.58 -13.79
C THR A 258 2.50 -7.22 -12.54
N ASN A 259 3.20 -7.18 -11.39
CA ASN A 259 2.71 -7.74 -10.14
C ASN A 259 1.50 -6.97 -9.62
N ALA A 260 1.57 -5.63 -9.60
CA ALA A 260 0.44 -4.78 -9.21
C ALA A 260 -0.75 -4.96 -10.17
N GLU A 261 -0.50 -4.97 -11.48
CA GLU A 261 -1.54 -5.21 -12.48
C GLU A 261 -2.27 -6.54 -12.24
N ARG A 262 -1.53 -7.63 -12.06
CA ARG A 262 -2.10 -8.97 -11.85
C ARG A 262 -2.89 -9.10 -10.54
N VAL A 263 -2.41 -8.50 -9.45
CA VAL A 263 -3.01 -8.67 -8.12
C VAL A 263 -4.17 -7.72 -7.89
N LEU A 264 -4.04 -6.46 -8.33
CA LEU A 264 -4.96 -5.37 -8.01
C LEU A 264 -5.98 -5.09 -9.13
N PHE A 265 -5.68 -5.51 -10.37
CA PHE A 265 -6.56 -5.31 -11.53
C PHE A 265 -6.89 -6.65 -12.20
N PRO A 266 -7.52 -7.61 -11.48
CA PRO A 266 -7.86 -8.88 -12.10
C PRO A 266 -8.79 -8.63 -13.28
N LYS A 267 -8.47 -9.24 -14.43
CA LYS A 267 -9.39 -9.25 -15.56
C LYS A 267 -10.69 -9.87 -15.08
N SER A 268 -11.81 -9.17 -15.27
CA SER A 268 -13.15 -9.75 -15.02
C SER A 268 -13.23 -11.12 -15.70
N ARG A 269 -13.53 -12.12 -14.91
CA ARG A 269 -13.80 -13.48 -15.40
C ARG A 269 -15.06 -13.49 -16.23
#